data_5f46f824ac15ea8f90303e85aab3db4f
#
_entry.id   5f46f824ac15ea8f90303e85aab3db4f
#
_cell.length_a   1.000
_cell.length_b   1.000
_cell.length_c   1.000
_cell.angle_alpha   90.00
_cell.angle_beta   90.00
_cell.angle_gamma   90.00
#
_symmetry.space_group_name_H-M   'P 1'
#
loop_
_entity.id
_entity.type
_entity.pdbx_description
1 polymer ?
#
loop_
_entity_poly.entity_id
_entity_poly.type
_entity_poly.pdbx_seq_one_letter_code
_entity_poly.pdbx_strand_id
1 'polypeptide(L)'
;MRLAFAFPAAWALLFASCIFAHAFDFPALTGRVIDQAGVMSADSRTAVEAKLKDLEDKSGIQLVVATVKSLQGGDIETYANELFRAWKLGQAQKNNGVLLLVAPNEHKVRIEIGYGLEGTLTDALSSVVISSAIVPRFKTGDFSGGIERGVDGIISILNGDAADWQPKVNVRQDDSSADFDQLFPFLFILLFIFIIWYVNRNSGGPGGMARRGGGPVFIPYGGSSWGGGGGGFGGGFSGGGGSSGGGGASGGW
;
A
#
# COMPACT_ATOMS: atom_id res chain seq x y z
N MET A 1 -20.29 53.70 17.09
CA MET A 1 -21.24 52.68 16.64
C MET A 1 -20.89 52.19 15.23
N ARG A 2 -19.71 51.54 15.02
CA ARG A 2 -19.21 51.05 13.69
C ARG A 2 -18.37 49.77 13.77
N LEU A 3 -18.52 48.94 14.80
CA LEU A 3 -17.76 47.69 14.97
C LEU A 3 -18.56 46.37 14.80
N ALA A 4 -19.83 46.46 14.41
CA ALA A 4 -20.71 45.28 14.41
C ALA A 4 -20.78 44.50 13.04
N PHE A 5 -20.11 44.97 11.97
CA PHE A 5 -20.22 44.38 10.64
C PHE A 5 -18.95 43.62 10.17
N ALA A 6 -17.89 43.58 10.96
CA ALA A 6 -16.64 42.91 10.55
C ALA A 6 -16.64 41.39 10.81
N PHE A 7 -17.46 40.88 11.73
CA PHE A 7 -17.49 39.46 12.11
C PHE A 7 -18.10 38.51 11.07
N PRO A 8 -19.21 38.84 10.36
CA PRO A 8 -19.77 37.92 9.36
C PRO A 8 -18.92 37.79 8.10
N ALA A 9 -18.15 38.83 7.73
CA ALA A 9 -17.27 38.76 6.55
C ALA A 9 -16.06 37.86 6.75
N ALA A 10 -15.49 37.82 7.95
CA ALA A 10 -14.38 36.92 8.29
C ALA A 10 -14.82 35.44 8.32
N TRP A 11 -16.02 35.15 8.78
CA TRP A 11 -16.61 33.81 8.75
C TRP A 11 -16.95 33.33 7.34
N ALA A 12 -17.41 34.22 6.47
CA ALA A 12 -17.67 33.90 5.06
C ALA A 12 -16.39 33.58 4.28
N LEU A 13 -15.27 34.24 4.60
CA LEU A 13 -13.95 33.96 4.01
C LEU A 13 -13.35 32.63 4.51
N LEU A 14 -13.62 32.23 5.74
CA LEU A 14 -13.19 30.93 6.30
C LEU A 14 -13.99 29.75 5.68
N PHE A 15 -15.25 29.96 5.35
CA PHE A 15 -16.07 28.94 4.68
C PHE A 15 -15.81 28.84 3.17
N ALA A 16 -15.25 29.87 2.54
CA ALA A 16 -14.86 29.84 1.12
C ALA A 16 -13.57 29.06 0.86
N SER A 17 -12.83 28.62 1.89
CA SER A 17 -11.76 27.63 1.79
C SER A 17 -12.33 26.21 1.65
N CYS A 18 -13.43 26.04 0.91
CA CYS A 18 -13.93 24.73 0.54
C CYS A 18 -12.85 24.02 -0.27
N ILE A 19 -12.21 23.08 0.38
CA ILE A 19 -11.39 22.00 -0.07
C ILE A 19 -11.93 21.54 -1.44
N PHE A 20 -11.20 21.88 -2.51
CA PHE A 20 -11.39 21.20 -3.79
C PHE A 20 -10.94 19.74 -3.53
N ALA A 21 -11.86 18.89 -3.14
CA ALA A 21 -11.67 17.46 -3.20
C ALA A 21 -11.44 17.15 -4.68
N HIS A 22 -10.18 16.95 -5.08
CA HIS A 22 -9.84 16.45 -6.40
C HIS A 22 -10.35 15.00 -6.45
N ALA A 23 -11.52 14.81 -7.04
CA ALA A 23 -11.97 13.48 -7.42
C ALA A 23 -11.19 13.09 -8.68
N PHE A 24 -10.51 11.95 -8.65
CA PHE A 24 -9.86 11.41 -9.84
C PHE A 24 -10.89 11.06 -10.91
N ASP A 25 -10.59 11.37 -12.16
CA ASP A 25 -11.36 10.91 -13.32
C ASP A 25 -10.81 9.54 -13.75
N PHE A 26 -11.52 8.48 -13.35
CA PHE A 26 -11.10 7.12 -13.60
C PHE A 26 -11.59 6.60 -14.95
N PRO A 27 -10.78 5.76 -15.64
CA PRO A 27 -11.24 5.07 -16.84
C PRO A 27 -12.39 4.12 -16.51
N ALA A 28 -13.29 3.92 -17.49
CA ALA A 28 -14.33 2.90 -17.34
C ALA A 28 -13.72 1.50 -17.34
N LEU A 29 -14.22 0.62 -16.49
CA LEU A 29 -13.84 -0.80 -16.46
C LEU A 29 -14.53 -1.54 -17.62
N THR A 30 -13.85 -1.62 -18.77
CA THR A 30 -14.41 -2.20 -20.01
C THR A 30 -13.99 -3.66 -20.24
N GLY A 31 -13.02 -4.15 -19.50
CA GLY A 31 -12.46 -5.50 -19.62
C GLY A 31 -11.45 -5.77 -18.50
N ARG A 32 -10.68 -6.86 -18.64
CA ARG A 32 -9.59 -7.18 -17.71
C ARG A 32 -8.30 -6.43 -18.01
N VAL A 33 -8.18 -5.88 -19.23
CA VAL A 33 -7.03 -5.06 -19.66
C VAL A 33 -7.52 -3.72 -20.17
N ILE A 34 -7.20 -2.66 -19.47
CA ILE A 34 -7.51 -1.27 -19.80
C ILE A 34 -6.20 -0.54 -20.14
N ASP A 35 -5.90 -0.40 -21.42
CA ASP A 35 -4.67 0.26 -21.89
C ASP A 35 -4.93 1.68 -22.39
N GLN A 36 -5.15 2.63 -21.45
CA GLN A 36 -5.33 4.04 -21.81
C GLN A 36 -4.04 4.72 -22.27
N ALA A 37 -2.89 4.28 -21.75
CA ALA A 37 -1.61 4.85 -22.15
C ALA A 37 -1.16 4.38 -23.54
N GLY A 38 -1.76 3.28 -24.07
CA GLY A 38 -1.43 2.75 -25.39
C GLY A 38 -0.03 2.14 -25.45
N VAL A 39 0.45 1.56 -24.35
CA VAL A 39 1.81 1.01 -24.24
C VAL A 39 1.88 -0.49 -24.48
N MET A 40 0.74 -1.16 -24.65
CA MET A 40 0.69 -2.60 -24.93
C MET A 40 0.45 -2.84 -26.43
N SER A 41 1.16 -3.81 -26.99
CA SER A 41 0.85 -4.31 -28.32
C SER A 41 -0.50 -5.05 -28.34
N ALA A 42 -1.15 -5.13 -29.49
CA ALA A 42 -2.44 -5.84 -29.62
C ALA A 42 -2.32 -7.33 -29.24
N ASP A 43 -1.22 -7.97 -29.64
CA ASP A 43 -0.96 -9.38 -29.33
C ASP A 43 -0.76 -9.60 -27.84
N SER A 44 0.04 -8.74 -27.18
CA SER A 44 0.28 -8.77 -25.76
C SER A 44 -1.01 -8.57 -24.97
N ARG A 45 -1.85 -7.60 -25.37
CA ARG A 45 -3.16 -7.36 -24.75
C ARG A 45 -4.04 -8.61 -24.81
N THR A 46 -4.13 -9.23 -25.99
CA THR A 46 -4.91 -10.45 -26.18
C THR A 46 -4.40 -11.61 -25.34
N ALA A 47 -3.09 -11.81 -25.29
CA ALA A 47 -2.46 -12.87 -24.48
C ALA A 47 -2.70 -12.65 -22.99
N VAL A 48 -2.54 -11.41 -22.49
CA VAL A 48 -2.81 -11.05 -21.10
C VAL A 48 -4.29 -11.25 -20.77
N GLU A 49 -5.21 -10.75 -21.61
CA GLU A 49 -6.66 -10.91 -21.40
C GLU A 49 -7.05 -12.38 -21.26
N ALA A 50 -6.48 -13.26 -22.09
CA ALA A 50 -6.72 -14.71 -22.02
C ALA A 50 -6.24 -15.33 -20.70
N LYS A 51 -5.03 -14.94 -20.23
CA LYS A 51 -4.48 -15.40 -18.94
C LYS A 51 -5.32 -14.93 -17.76
N LEU A 52 -5.76 -13.68 -17.77
CA LEU A 52 -6.59 -13.09 -16.71
C LEU A 52 -7.96 -13.76 -16.65
N LYS A 53 -8.54 -14.05 -17.82
CA LYS A 53 -9.80 -14.79 -17.91
C LYS A 53 -9.65 -16.22 -17.36
N ASP A 54 -8.60 -16.93 -17.74
CA ASP A 54 -8.33 -18.29 -17.25
C ASP A 54 -8.15 -18.33 -15.73
N LEU A 55 -7.43 -17.35 -15.16
CA LEU A 55 -7.30 -17.21 -13.70
C LEU A 55 -8.66 -17.04 -13.04
N GLU A 56 -9.48 -16.12 -13.55
CA GLU A 56 -10.81 -15.84 -12.98
C GLU A 56 -11.74 -17.06 -13.10
N ASP A 57 -11.76 -17.74 -14.25
CA ASP A 57 -12.58 -18.93 -14.49
C ASP A 57 -12.19 -20.09 -13.54
N LYS A 58 -10.91 -20.25 -13.20
CA LYS A 58 -10.41 -21.36 -12.36
C LYS A 58 -10.47 -21.07 -10.86
N SER A 59 -10.16 -19.86 -10.45
CA SER A 59 -10.01 -19.49 -9.03
C SER A 59 -11.06 -18.51 -8.52
N GLY A 60 -11.76 -17.84 -9.42
CA GLY A 60 -12.64 -16.73 -9.11
C GLY A 60 -11.89 -15.44 -8.72
N ILE A 61 -10.56 -15.42 -8.80
CA ILE A 61 -9.74 -14.24 -8.52
C ILE A 61 -9.84 -13.28 -9.70
N GLN A 62 -10.17 -12.03 -9.43
CA GLN A 62 -10.26 -10.99 -10.43
C GLN A 62 -8.98 -10.17 -10.47
N LEU A 63 -8.10 -10.46 -11.44
CA LEU A 63 -6.91 -9.68 -11.73
C LEU A 63 -7.18 -8.76 -12.93
N VAL A 64 -6.92 -7.46 -12.76
CA VAL A 64 -7.09 -6.45 -13.80
C VAL A 64 -5.78 -5.73 -14.03
N VAL A 65 -5.46 -5.46 -15.29
CA VAL A 65 -4.32 -4.62 -15.69
C VAL A 65 -4.85 -3.29 -16.20
N ALA A 66 -4.32 -2.21 -15.66
CA ALA A 66 -4.63 -0.86 -16.11
C ALA A 66 -3.35 -0.09 -16.45
N THR A 67 -3.31 0.55 -17.61
CA THR A 67 -2.34 1.58 -17.91
C THR A 67 -3.04 2.93 -18.00
N VAL A 68 -2.51 3.95 -17.35
CA VAL A 68 -3.09 5.29 -17.33
C VAL A 68 -2.11 6.32 -17.86
N LYS A 69 -2.65 7.36 -18.53
CA LYS A 69 -1.83 8.45 -19.08
C LYS A 69 -1.26 9.36 -18.00
N SER A 70 -1.97 9.50 -16.88
CA SER A 70 -1.55 10.35 -15.76
C SER A 70 -2.24 9.93 -14.48
N LEU A 71 -1.53 10.13 -13.37
CA LEU A 71 -2.04 10.01 -12.00
C LEU A 71 -2.76 11.30 -11.53
N GLN A 72 -2.98 12.26 -12.44
CA GLN A 72 -3.71 13.51 -12.18
C GLN A 72 -3.18 14.30 -10.97
N GLY A 73 -1.87 14.23 -10.74
CA GLY A 73 -1.19 14.91 -9.62
C GLY A 73 -1.24 14.17 -8.29
N GLY A 74 -1.87 12.99 -8.23
CA GLY A 74 -1.86 12.13 -7.06
C GLY A 74 -0.64 11.21 -6.99
N ASP A 75 -0.46 10.56 -5.83
CA ASP A 75 0.45 9.45 -5.70
C ASP A 75 -0.18 8.16 -6.25
N ILE A 76 0.66 7.20 -6.65
CA ILE A 76 0.16 5.97 -7.28
C ILE A 76 -0.59 5.08 -6.29
N GLU A 77 -0.25 5.16 -5.02
CA GLU A 77 -0.87 4.40 -3.94
C GLU A 77 -2.33 4.82 -3.76
N THR A 78 -2.57 6.12 -3.60
CA THR A 78 -3.91 6.68 -3.48
C THR A 78 -4.72 6.43 -4.75
N TYR A 79 -4.14 6.73 -5.93
CA TYR A 79 -4.83 6.53 -7.20
C TYR A 79 -5.24 5.06 -7.41
N ALA A 80 -4.33 4.10 -7.15
CA ALA A 80 -4.62 2.68 -7.32
C ALA A 80 -5.70 2.18 -6.35
N ASN A 81 -5.64 2.59 -5.09
CA ASN A 81 -6.62 2.20 -4.09
C ASN A 81 -8.01 2.76 -4.40
N GLU A 82 -8.10 4.03 -4.79
CA GLU A 82 -9.37 4.64 -5.17
C GLU A 82 -9.92 4.04 -6.48
N LEU A 83 -9.06 3.78 -7.48
CA LEU A 83 -9.43 3.10 -8.72
C LEU A 83 -9.95 1.68 -8.44
N PHE A 84 -9.23 0.92 -7.60
CA PHE A 84 -9.65 -0.42 -7.18
C PHE A 84 -11.05 -0.42 -6.56
N ARG A 85 -11.32 0.55 -5.68
CA ARG A 85 -12.61 0.73 -5.02
C ARG A 85 -13.70 1.24 -5.98
N ALA A 86 -13.38 2.17 -6.87
CA ALA A 86 -14.32 2.67 -7.88
C ALA A 86 -14.76 1.54 -8.82
N TRP A 87 -13.83 0.67 -9.20
CA TRP A 87 -14.11 -0.52 -10.02
C TRP A 87 -14.69 -1.69 -9.24
N LYS A 88 -14.64 -1.64 -7.89
CA LYS A 88 -15.11 -2.70 -6.99
C LYS A 88 -14.51 -4.06 -7.32
N LEU A 89 -13.19 -4.12 -7.54
CA LEU A 89 -12.51 -5.32 -7.99
C LEU A 89 -12.59 -6.46 -6.97
N GLY A 90 -12.84 -7.68 -7.48
CA GLY A 90 -13.03 -8.88 -6.68
C GLY A 90 -14.45 -9.05 -6.15
N GLN A 91 -14.72 -10.22 -5.58
CA GLN A 91 -16.02 -10.55 -5.00
C GLN A 91 -16.21 -9.86 -3.65
N ALA A 92 -17.39 -9.27 -3.39
CA ALA A 92 -17.67 -8.50 -2.17
C ALA A 92 -17.40 -9.26 -0.85
N GLN A 93 -17.65 -10.56 -0.84
CA GLN A 93 -17.48 -11.40 0.36
C GLN A 93 -16.06 -11.95 0.50
N LYS A 94 -15.32 -12.10 -0.61
CA LYS A 94 -13.99 -12.69 -0.64
C LYS A 94 -12.88 -11.66 -0.73
N ASN A 95 -13.17 -10.45 -1.24
CA ASN A 95 -12.20 -9.38 -1.49
C ASN A 95 -10.97 -9.89 -2.29
N ASN A 96 -11.21 -10.73 -3.31
CA ASN A 96 -10.22 -11.45 -4.08
C ASN A 96 -9.89 -10.75 -5.41
N GLY A 97 -9.81 -9.43 -5.38
CA GLY A 97 -9.37 -8.60 -6.49
C GLY A 97 -7.87 -8.31 -6.44
N VAL A 98 -7.26 -8.11 -7.61
CA VAL A 98 -5.90 -7.59 -7.76
C VAL A 98 -5.89 -6.58 -8.91
N LEU A 99 -5.18 -5.48 -8.77
CA LEU A 99 -4.96 -4.47 -9.80
C LEU A 99 -3.46 -4.31 -10.05
N LEU A 100 -3.03 -4.51 -11.28
CA LEU A 100 -1.72 -4.08 -11.75
C LEU A 100 -1.90 -2.74 -12.47
N LEU A 101 -1.48 -1.65 -11.83
CA LEU A 101 -1.55 -0.29 -12.37
C LEU A 101 -0.19 0.16 -12.86
N VAL A 102 -0.14 0.71 -14.08
CA VAL A 102 1.07 1.28 -14.69
C VAL A 102 0.77 2.71 -15.12
N ALA A 103 1.62 3.64 -14.69
CA ALA A 103 1.60 5.06 -15.08
C ALA A 103 2.93 5.39 -15.78
N PRO A 104 3.00 5.23 -17.13
CA PRO A 104 4.25 5.34 -17.86
C PRO A 104 4.87 6.73 -17.80
N ASN A 105 4.07 7.78 -17.80
CA ASN A 105 4.56 9.16 -17.77
C ASN A 105 5.19 9.52 -16.43
N GLU A 106 4.67 9.00 -15.34
CA GLU A 106 5.21 9.17 -14.00
C GLU A 106 6.28 8.13 -13.64
N HIS A 107 6.56 7.18 -14.54
CA HIS A 107 7.48 6.06 -14.33
C HIS A 107 7.16 5.25 -13.07
N LYS A 108 5.88 4.98 -12.86
CA LYS A 108 5.40 4.27 -11.67
C LYS A 108 4.55 3.06 -12.01
N VAL A 109 4.70 2.02 -11.20
CA VAL A 109 3.91 0.79 -11.24
C VAL A 109 3.47 0.42 -9.83
N ARG A 110 2.26 -0.12 -9.71
CA ARG A 110 1.73 -0.61 -8.44
C ARG A 110 0.93 -1.90 -8.64
N ILE A 111 1.07 -2.80 -7.70
CA ILE A 111 0.17 -3.94 -7.51
C ILE A 111 -0.66 -3.62 -6.28
N GLU A 112 -1.97 -3.45 -6.46
CA GLU A 112 -2.94 -3.24 -5.39
C GLU A 112 -3.71 -4.52 -5.15
N ILE A 113 -3.92 -4.90 -3.88
CA ILE A 113 -4.42 -6.21 -3.49
C ILE A 113 -5.65 -6.07 -2.60
N GLY A 114 -6.69 -6.86 -2.91
CA GLY A 114 -7.86 -6.98 -2.04
C GLY A 114 -7.56 -7.74 -0.76
N TYR A 115 -8.23 -7.40 0.32
CA TYR A 115 -8.02 -7.98 1.66
C TYR A 115 -7.95 -9.51 1.70
N GLY A 116 -8.72 -10.20 0.85
CA GLY A 116 -8.77 -11.66 0.84
C GLY A 116 -7.53 -12.34 0.27
N LEU A 117 -6.64 -11.59 -0.37
CA LEU A 117 -5.43 -12.12 -1.01
C LEU A 117 -4.13 -11.65 -0.34
N GLU A 118 -4.18 -10.76 0.65
CA GLU A 118 -2.99 -10.22 1.33
C GLU A 118 -2.11 -11.33 1.96
N GLY A 119 -2.72 -12.43 2.40
CA GLY A 119 -1.99 -13.58 2.93
C GLY A 119 -1.28 -14.44 1.88
N THR A 120 -1.74 -14.40 0.62
CA THR A 120 -1.17 -15.18 -0.49
C THR A 120 -0.23 -14.33 -1.34
N LEU A 121 -0.69 -13.18 -1.80
CA LEU A 121 0.10 -12.20 -2.53
C LEU A 121 0.48 -11.07 -1.55
N THR A 122 1.55 -11.29 -0.79
CA THR A 122 2.00 -10.31 0.21
C THR A 122 2.68 -9.10 -0.45
N ASP A 123 2.82 -7.99 0.29
CA ASP A 123 3.54 -6.79 -0.17
C ASP A 123 4.98 -7.13 -0.57
N ALA A 124 5.63 -8.03 0.19
CA ALA A 124 7.00 -8.48 -0.11
C ALA A 124 7.07 -9.22 -1.45
N LEU A 125 6.14 -10.14 -1.74
CA LEU A 125 6.08 -10.86 -3.00
C LEU A 125 5.74 -9.93 -4.16
N SER A 126 4.80 -9.01 -3.97
CA SER A 126 4.46 -7.97 -4.95
C SER A 126 5.66 -7.08 -5.29
N SER A 127 6.44 -6.70 -4.29
CA SER A 127 7.68 -5.93 -4.47
C SER A 127 8.73 -6.72 -5.27
N VAL A 128 8.86 -8.03 -5.05
CA VAL A 128 9.76 -8.90 -5.84
C VAL A 128 9.29 -8.98 -7.29
N VAL A 129 7.99 -9.18 -7.54
CA VAL A 129 7.44 -9.19 -8.91
C VAL A 129 7.76 -7.88 -9.62
N ILE A 130 7.50 -6.75 -8.96
CA ILE A 130 7.79 -5.43 -9.54
C ILE A 130 9.27 -5.26 -9.85
N SER A 131 10.14 -5.53 -8.88
CA SER A 131 11.58 -5.24 -9.00
C SER A 131 12.33 -6.22 -9.91
N SER A 132 11.90 -7.48 -9.99
CA SER A 132 12.59 -8.51 -10.76
C SER A 132 11.98 -8.79 -12.14
N ALA A 133 10.66 -8.61 -12.30
CA ALA A 133 9.97 -8.96 -13.54
C ALA A 133 9.54 -7.74 -14.36
N ILE A 134 9.03 -6.68 -13.70
CA ILE A 134 8.42 -5.53 -14.38
C ILE A 134 9.45 -4.43 -14.66
N VAL A 135 10.04 -3.87 -13.62
CA VAL A 135 10.92 -2.70 -13.70
C VAL A 135 12.12 -2.88 -14.65
N PRO A 136 12.83 -4.02 -14.69
CA PRO A 136 13.95 -4.19 -15.61
C PRO A 136 13.56 -4.05 -17.09
N ARG A 137 12.34 -4.51 -17.46
CA ARG A 137 11.81 -4.39 -18.82
C ARG A 137 11.33 -2.97 -19.13
N PHE A 138 10.68 -2.32 -18.18
CA PHE A 138 10.23 -0.94 -18.33
C PHE A 138 11.41 0.02 -18.54
N LYS A 139 12.55 -0.21 -17.89
CA LYS A 139 13.79 0.55 -18.10
C LYS A 139 14.33 0.46 -19.54
N THR A 140 14.01 -0.61 -20.26
CA THR A 140 14.38 -0.80 -21.66
C THR A 140 13.27 -0.40 -22.63
N GLY A 141 12.14 0.15 -22.13
CA GLY A 141 10.98 0.53 -22.94
C GLY A 141 10.06 -0.64 -23.32
N ASP A 142 10.37 -1.86 -22.87
CA ASP A 142 9.53 -3.05 -23.11
C ASP A 142 8.34 -3.10 -22.11
N PHE A 143 7.35 -2.23 -22.31
CA PHE A 143 6.16 -2.19 -21.46
C PHE A 143 5.31 -3.45 -21.59
N SER A 144 5.09 -3.92 -22.83
CA SER A 144 4.32 -5.13 -23.08
C SER A 144 4.90 -6.34 -22.36
N GLY A 145 6.19 -6.62 -22.59
CA GLY A 145 6.85 -7.75 -21.94
C GLY A 145 6.97 -7.61 -20.43
N GLY A 146 7.09 -6.38 -19.90
CA GLY A 146 7.09 -6.12 -18.46
C GLY A 146 5.74 -6.41 -17.82
N ILE A 147 4.64 -6.00 -18.45
CA ILE A 147 3.28 -6.29 -17.98
C ILE A 147 3.00 -7.81 -18.05
N GLU A 148 3.34 -8.46 -19.16
CA GLU A 148 3.16 -9.92 -19.29
C GLU A 148 3.90 -10.69 -18.20
N ARG A 149 5.18 -10.37 -17.96
CA ARG A 149 5.97 -11.02 -16.91
C ARG A 149 5.45 -10.71 -15.51
N GLY A 150 4.96 -9.49 -15.29
CA GLY A 150 4.31 -9.13 -14.03
C GLY A 150 3.06 -9.95 -13.78
N VAL A 151 2.20 -10.08 -14.79
CA VAL A 151 0.98 -10.91 -14.74
C VAL A 151 1.33 -12.37 -14.48
N ASP A 152 2.31 -12.93 -15.21
CA ASP A 152 2.77 -14.31 -15.00
C ASP A 152 3.26 -14.53 -13.56
N GLY A 153 4.02 -13.58 -13.02
CA GLY A 153 4.49 -13.63 -11.63
C GLY A 153 3.35 -13.59 -10.62
N ILE A 154 2.40 -12.70 -10.79
CA ILE A 154 1.22 -12.61 -9.92
C ILE A 154 0.42 -13.92 -9.98
N ILE A 155 0.14 -14.44 -11.17
CA ILE A 155 -0.60 -15.70 -11.35
C ILE A 155 0.13 -16.87 -10.71
N SER A 156 1.45 -16.99 -10.89
CA SER A 156 2.27 -18.04 -10.28
C SER A 156 2.14 -18.02 -8.75
N ILE A 157 2.29 -16.86 -8.13
CA ILE A 157 2.14 -16.71 -6.67
C ILE A 157 0.72 -17.09 -6.21
N LEU A 158 -0.32 -16.63 -6.92
CA LEU A 158 -1.70 -16.93 -6.58
C LEU A 158 -2.05 -18.42 -6.73
N ASN A 159 -1.36 -19.15 -7.61
CA ASN A 159 -1.48 -20.60 -7.78
C ASN A 159 -0.66 -21.42 -6.75
N GLY A 160 0.10 -20.76 -5.89
CA GLY A 160 0.88 -21.41 -4.83
C GLY A 160 2.38 -21.59 -5.12
N ASP A 161 2.86 -21.15 -6.29
CA ASP A 161 4.27 -21.23 -6.69
C ASP A 161 5.08 -20.03 -6.15
N ALA A 162 4.80 -19.61 -4.92
CA ALA A 162 5.45 -18.47 -4.30
C ALA A 162 6.95 -18.68 -4.02
N ALA A 163 7.42 -19.94 -4.03
CA ALA A 163 8.81 -20.27 -3.73
C ALA A 163 9.80 -19.64 -4.72
N ASP A 164 9.43 -19.54 -5.99
CA ASP A 164 10.26 -18.95 -7.03
C ASP A 164 10.37 -17.42 -6.93
N TRP A 165 9.45 -16.80 -6.17
CA TRP A 165 9.33 -15.36 -5.99
C TRP A 165 9.75 -14.89 -4.60
N GLN A 166 10.36 -15.77 -3.80
CA GLN A 166 10.88 -15.36 -2.49
C GLN A 166 11.98 -14.32 -2.66
N PRO A 167 11.99 -13.25 -1.85
CA PRO A 167 13.13 -12.35 -1.81
C PRO A 167 14.38 -13.18 -1.59
N LYS A 168 15.34 -13.13 -2.52
CA LYS A 168 16.67 -13.66 -2.24
C LYS A 168 17.25 -12.76 -1.17
N VAL A 169 17.06 -13.16 0.07
CA VAL A 169 17.68 -12.50 1.21
C VAL A 169 19.18 -12.78 1.05
N ASN A 170 19.88 -11.89 0.35
CA ASN A 170 21.29 -11.73 0.57
C ASN A 170 21.39 -11.18 1.99
N VAL A 171 21.45 -12.08 2.98
CA VAL A 171 21.94 -11.74 4.29
C VAL A 171 23.38 -11.29 4.07
N ARG A 172 23.54 -9.99 3.84
CA ARG A 172 24.82 -9.36 4.05
C ARG A 172 25.08 -9.59 5.52
N GLN A 173 25.87 -10.61 5.83
CA GLN A 173 26.55 -10.68 7.09
C GLN A 173 27.46 -9.46 7.10
N ASP A 174 26.94 -8.34 7.58
CA ASP A 174 27.77 -7.23 7.99
C ASP A 174 28.48 -7.73 9.26
N ASP A 175 29.62 -8.41 9.05
CA ASP A 175 30.57 -8.81 10.10
C ASP A 175 31.19 -7.60 10.82
N SER A 176 30.62 -6.41 10.66
CA SER A 176 31.16 -5.15 11.20
C SER A 176 30.49 -4.62 12.46
N SER A 177 29.55 -5.35 13.08
CA SER A 177 28.90 -4.89 14.31
C SER A 177 29.32 -5.65 15.58
N ALA A 178 30.28 -6.58 15.47
CA ALA A 178 30.61 -7.48 16.59
C ALA A 178 31.36 -6.80 17.75
N ASP A 179 32.01 -5.66 17.55
CA ASP A 179 32.87 -5.09 18.59
C ASP A 179 32.27 -3.91 19.37
N PHE A 180 31.32 -3.18 18.79
CA PHE A 180 30.71 -2.03 19.47
C PHE A 180 29.57 -2.41 20.43
N ASP A 181 28.79 -3.46 20.11
CA ASP A 181 27.67 -3.88 20.96
C ASP A 181 28.13 -4.52 22.29
N GLN A 182 29.34 -5.07 22.33
CA GLN A 182 29.90 -5.61 23.57
C GLN A 182 30.47 -4.53 24.50
N LEU A 183 30.86 -3.37 23.97
CA LEU A 183 31.41 -2.26 24.78
C LEU A 183 30.31 -1.39 25.40
N PHE A 184 29.12 -1.33 24.81
CA PHE A 184 28.01 -0.51 25.31
C PHE A 184 27.57 -0.88 26.73
N PRO A 185 27.36 -2.16 27.11
CA PRO A 185 26.98 -2.48 28.48
C PRO A 185 28.07 -2.15 29.50
N PHE A 186 29.35 -2.27 29.15
CA PHE A 186 30.44 -1.87 30.03
C PHE A 186 30.52 -0.36 30.24
N LEU A 187 30.27 0.43 29.20
CA LEU A 187 30.18 1.89 29.27
C LEU A 187 29.01 2.35 30.15
N PHE A 188 27.86 1.67 30.04
CA PHE A 188 26.70 1.94 30.89
C PHE A 188 26.96 1.60 32.36
N ILE A 189 27.62 0.48 32.64
CA ILE A 189 27.99 0.08 34.00
C ILE A 189 28.99 1.07 34.60
N LEU A 190 29.98 1.51 33.84
CA LEU A 190 30.96 2.52 34.29
C LEU A 190 30.29 3.87 34.55
N LEU A 191 29.39 4.30 33.67
CA LEU A 191 28.60 5.52 33.83
C LEU A 191 27.72 5.44 35.09
N PHE A 192 27.07 4.29 35.30
CA PHE A 192 26.21 4.06 36.46
C PHE A 192 26.99 4.07 37.78
N ILE A 193 28.16 3.44 37.80
CA ILE A 193 29.10 3.45 38.95
C ILE A 193 29.59 4.89 39.20
N PHE A 194 29.91 5.64 38.13
CA PHE A 194 30.35 7.03 38.23
C PHE A 194 29.24 7.93 38.80
N ILE A 195 27.98 7.73 38.32
CA ILE A 195 26.83 8.48 38.84
C ILE A 195 26.59 8.16 40.32
N ILE A 196 26.63 6.89 40.71
CA ILE A 196 26.49 6.50 42.14
C ILE A 196 27.60 7.09 42.99
N TRP A 197 28.85 7.03 42.51
CA TRP A 197 30.00 7.64 43.22
C TRP A 197 29.86 9.15 43.32
N TYR A 198 29.43 9.82 42.24
CA TYR A 198 29.24 11.29 42.20
C TYR A 198 28.09 11.71 43.11
N VAL A 199 26.96 11.00 43.10
CA VAL A 199 25.81 11.28 43.98
C VAL A 199 26.17 11.01 45.44
N ASN A 200 26.86 9.90 45.72
CA ASN A 200 27.25 9.57 47.10
C ASN A 200 28.33 10.49 47.67
N ARG A 201 29.19 11.03 46.80
CA ARG A 201 30.21 12.02 47.20
C ARG A 201 29.58 13.39 47.45
N ASN A 202 28.44 13.70 46.82
CA ASN A 202 27.82 15.02 46.93
C ASN A 202 26.57 15.04 47.84
N SER A 203 26.15 13.87 48.36
CA SER A 203 24.98 13.76 49.24
C SER A 203 25.42 13.54 50.69
N GLY A 204 25.71 14.61 51.35
CA GLY A 204 25.70 14.63 52.82
C GLY A 204 24.27 14.87 53.29
N GLY A 205 23.64 13.84 53.94
CA GLY A 205 22.46 14.04 54.75
C GLY A 205 21.33 12.97 54.56
N PRO A 206 20.85 12.35 55.64
CA PRO A 206 19.81 11.31 55.58
C PRO A 206 18.42 11.87 55.78
N GLY A 207 17.43 11.33 55.05
CA GLY A 207 16.05 11.53 55.45
C GLY A 207 15.00 11.35 54.35
N GLY A 208 14.11 10.39 54.56
CA GLY A 208 12.70 10.55 54.20
C GLY A 208 12.11 9.65 53.13
N MET A 209 11.48 8.57 53.59
CA MET A 209 10.46 7.80 52.84
C MET A 209 9.26 8.65 52.42
N ALA A 210 8.70 8.40 51.22
CA ALA A 210 7.25 8.43 51.00
C ALA A 210 6.81 7.63 49.77
N ARG A 211 5.93 6.68 50.02
CA ARG A 211 5.16 5.89 49.05
C ARG A 211 4.01 6.68 48.46
N ARG A 212 3.68 6.41 47.17
CA ARG A 212 2.34 6.42 46.56
C ARG A 212 2.51 6.07 45.08
N GLY A 213 1.95 5.06 44.45
CA GLY A 213 0.60 4.51 44.48
C GLY A 213 -0.19 5.08 43.27
N GLY A 214 -0.32 4.33 42.13
CA GLY A 214 -1.16 4.73 41.02
C GLY A 214 -1.09 3.71 39.87
N GLY A 215 -2.15 2.90 39.73
CA GLY A 215 -2.26 1.81 38.75
C GLY A 215 -2.73 2.26 37.36
N PRO A 216 -2.73 1.37 36.38
CA PRO A 216 -3.04 1.69 34.98
C PRO A 216 -4.54 1.68 34.70
N VAL A 217 -4.98 2.64 33.88
CA VAL A 217 -6.35 2.75 33.40
C VAL A 217 -6.45 2.10 32.00
N PHE A 218 -7.30 1.10 31.85
CA PHE A 218 -7.70 0.50 30.58
C PHE A 218 -8.87 1.29 29.98
N ILE A 219 -8.79 1.60 28.68
CA ILE A 219 -9.89 2.16 27.90
C ILE A 219 -10.27 1.13 26.83
N PRO A 220 -11.54 0.65 26.78
CA PRO A 220 -12.01 -0.22 25.70
C PRO A 220 -12.47 0.60 24.50
N TYR A 221 -12.01 0.22 23.30
CA TYR A 221 -12.44 0.77 22.02
C TYR A 221 -13.54 -0.10 21.43
N GLY A 222 -14.73 0.47 21.28
CA GLY A 222 -15.92 -0.18 20.73
C GLY A 222 -16.02 0.04 19.21
N GLY A 223 -16.38 -1.03 18.48
CA GLY A 223 -16.60 -1.02 17.06
C GLY A 223 -17.98 -0.50 16.67
N SER A 224 -18.11 0.03 15.45
CA SER A 224 -19.37 0.21 14.77
C SER A 224 -19.26 -0.19 13.29
N SER A 225 -20.08 -1.17 12.92
CA SER A 225 -20.34 -1.63 11.57
C SER A 225 -21.41 -0.75 10.92
N TRP A 226 -21.23 -0.38 9.66
CA TRP A 226 -22.34 0.07 8.82
C TRP A 226 -22.28 -0.64 7.47
N GLY A 227 -23.37 -1.34 7.17
CA GLY A 227 -23.65 -1.94 5.89
C GLY A 227 -24.54 -1.02 5.05
N GLY A 228 -24.53 -1.21 3.74
CA GLY A 228 -25.43 -0.56 2.79
C GLY A 228 -25.20 -1.10 1.39
N GLY A 229 -26.17 -1.87 0.88
CA GLY A 229 -26.17 -2.50 -0.42
C GLY A 229 -26.77 -1.60 -1.50
N GLY A 230 -26.62 -2.01 -2.77
CA GLY A 230 -27.28 -1.44 -3.93
C GLY A 230 -26.79 -2.10 -5.21
N GLY A 231 -27.63 -2.94 -5.81
CA GLY A 231 -27.35 -3.64 -7.07
C GLY A 231 -27.68 -2.77 -8.28
N GLY A 232 -27.02 -3.04 -9.38
CA GLY A 232 -27.31 -2.50 -10.71
C GLY A 232 -26.87 -3.47 -11.78
N PHE A 233 -27.80 -4.04 -12.52
CA PHE A 233 -27.56 -4.96 -13.63
C PHE A 233 -27.23 -4.18 -14.92
N GLY A 234 -26.08 -4.46 -15.48
CA GLY A 234 -25.71 -4.06 -16.82
C GLY A 234 -24.63 -5.00 -17.32
N GLY A 235 -24.90 -5.73 -18.40
CA GLY A 235 -24.06 -6.76 -19.00
C GLY A 235 -22.76 -6.24 -19.61
N GLY A 236 -21.81 -5.88 -18.76
CA GLY A 236 -20.44 -5.51 -19.07
C GLY A 236 -19.52 -6.13 -18.02
N PHE A 237 -18.21 -6.22 -18.29
CA PHE A 237 -17.23 -6.60 -17.30
C PHE A 237 -17.32 -5.61 -16.15
N SER A 238 -17.57 -6.07 -14.92
CA SER A 238 -17.71 -5.25 -13.72
C SER A 238 -17.03 -5.92 -12.54
N GLY A 239 -16.53 -5.11 -11.60
CA GLY A 239 -16.04 -5.60 -10.34
C GLY A 239 -17.14 -6.21 -9.49
N GLY A 240 -16.82 -7.24 -8.73
CA GLY A 240 -17.75 -8.03 -7.91
C GLY A 240 -18.02 -7.44 -6.52
N GLY A 241 -17.59 -6.20 -6.24
CA GLY A 241 -17.83 -5.54 -4.96
C GLY A 241 -16.75 -5.71 -3.91
N GLY A 242 -15.56 -6.17 -4.30
CA GLY A 242 -14.41 -6.31 -3.42
C GLY A 242 -13.83 -4.98 -2.96
N SER A 243 -13.00 -5.04 -1.93
CA SER A 243 -12.39 -3.89 -1.28
C SER A 243 -10.91 -4.15 -0.97
N SER A 244 -10.09 -3.10 -1.04
CA SER A 244 -8.68 -3.09 -0.64
C SER A 244 -8.44 -2.04 0.44
N GLY A 245 -7.47 -2.28 1.29
CA GLY A 245 -6.98 -1.36 2.33
C GLY A 245 -5.69 -0.62 1.96
N GLY A 246 -5.22 -0.79 0.71
CA GLY A 246 -3.93 -0.25 0.29
C GLY A 246 -2.79 -1.27 0.40
N GLY A 247 -3.11 -2.56 0.62
CA GLY A 247 -2.13 -3.65 0.55
C GLY A 247 -1.54 -3.76 -0.87
N GLY A 248 -0.27 -4.18 -0.96
CA GLY A 248 0.45 -4.29 -2.21
C GLY A 248 1.79 -3.57 -2.22
N ALA A 249 2.37 -3.38 -3.40
CA ALA A 249 3.67 -2.74 -3.53
C ALA A 249 3.71 -1.78 -4.71
N SER A 250 4.59 -0.80 -4.62
CA SER A 250 4.86 0.17 -5.68
C SER A 250 6.32 0.12 -6.11
N GLY A 251 6.58 0.53 -7.32
CA GLY A 251 7.93 0.68 -7.86
C GLY A 251 8.03 1.78 -8.90
N GLY A 252 9.25 2.18 -9.21
CA GLY A 252 9.56 3.15 -10.24
C GLY A 252 10.76 2.71 -11.09
N TRP A 253 10.92 3.30 -12.27
CA TRP A 253 12.01 3.01 -13.21
C TRP A 253 12.57 4.26 -13.87
#